data_d743145f4707af20c4de0f9ec92745b9
#
_entry.id   d743145f4707af20c4de0f9ec92745b9
#
_cell.length_a   1.000
_cell.length_b   1.000
_cell.length_c   1.000
_cell.angle_alpha   90.00
_cell.angle_beta   90.00
_cell.angle_gamma   90.00
#
_symmetry.space_group_name_H-M   'P 1'
#
loop_
_entity.id
_entity.type
_entity.pdbx_description
1 polymer ?
#
loop_
_entity_poly.entity_id
_entity_poly.type
_entity_poly.pdbx_seq_one_letter_code
_entity_poly.pdbx_strand_id
1 'polypeptide(L)'
;DRLIILDGWSKTYAMTGWRIGYGIWPLHLAEKATRLNINSVSCTNAATQYAAIAALDGPQDQVINMINQFKKRRNLIVEKTNLIPGMSSQMPQGAFYTMPNIKKTKLTSREMETLLLEELKIATVAGTSFGEYGEGYIRFSYANSEANINDALNLIHEYAVNNNWG
;
A
#
# COMPACT_ATOMS: atom_id res chain seq x y z
N ASP A 1 -7.74 21.26 -18.91
CA ASP A 1 -9.19 21.39 -18.85
C ASP A 1 -9.94 20.04 -18.77
N ARG A 2 -9.22 18.91 -18.91
CA ARG A 2 -9.76 17.53 -18.82
C ARG A 2 -9.18 16.71 -17.68
N LEU A 3 -8.28 17.29 -16.87
CA LEU A 3 -7.62 16.59 -15.77
C LEU A 3 -8.26 17.00 -14.45
N ILE A 4 -8.59 16.01 -13.63
CA ILE A 4 -8.96 16.17 -12.23
C ILE A 4 -7.89 15.44 -11.43
N ILE A 5 -7.29 16.12 -10.46
CA ILE A 5 -6.29 15.53 -9.56
C ILE A 5 -6.95 15.38 -8.18
N LEU A 6 -6.95 14.16 -7.66
CA LEU A 6 -7.40 13.87 -6.29
C LEU A 6 -6.20 13.40 -5.48
N ASP A 7 -5.99 14.01 -4.33
CA ASP A 7 -4.91 13.65 -3.42
C ASP A 7 -5.34 13.87 -1.96
N GLY A 8 -4.50 13.52 -1.01
CA GLY A 8 -4.82 13.66 0.40
C GLY A 8 -3.64 13.42 1.35
N TRP A 9 -3.85 13.81 2.59
CA TRP A 9 -2.83 13.75 3.65
C TRP A 9 -2.68 12.37 4.29
N SER A 10 -3.62 11.44 4.03
CA SER A 10 -3.71 10.17 4.74
C SER A 10 -2.40 9.37 4.79
N LYS A 11 -1.65 9.33 3.69
CA LYS A 11 -0.43 8.51 3.59
C LYS A 11 0.82 9.34 3.79
N THR A 12 1.00 10.41 3.04
CA THR A 12 2.19 11.26 3.08
C THR A 12 2.46 11.86 4.46
N TYR A 13 1.39 12.24 5.17
CA TYR A 13 1.49 12.88 6.50
C TYR A 13 1.02 11.96 7.64
N ALA A 14 0.84 10.65 7.39
CA ALA A 14 0.33 9.71 8.39
C ALA A 14 -1.01 10.14 9.04
N MET A 15 -1.87 10.82 8.29
CA MET A 15 -3.13 11.42 8.75
C MET A 15 -4.36 10.60 8.35
N THR A 16 -4.29 9.26 8.42
CA THR A 16 -5.40 8.38 7.98
C THR A 16 -6.69 8.62 8.75
N GLY A 17 -6.61 8.85 10.06
CA GLY A 17 -7.75 9.11 10.94
C GLY A 17 -8.35 10.50 10.80
N TRP A 18 -7.63 11.46 10.23
CA TRP A 18 -8.08 12.85 10.07
C TRP A 18 -9.11 13.03 8.96
N ARG A 19 -9.24 12.06 8.06
CA ARG A 19 -10.25 12.02 7.00
C ARG A 19 -10.28 13.28 6.12
N ILE A 20 -9.14 13.67 5.55
CA ILE A 20 -8.99 14.84 4.68
C ILE A 20 -8.28 14.49 3.38
N GLY A 21 -8.81 15.04 2.30
CA GLY A 21 -8.26 15.02 0.95
C GLY A 21 -8.69 16.28 0.20
N TYR A 22 -8.17 16.44 -0.98
CA TYR A 22 -8.53 17.57 -1.84
C TYR A 22 -8.63 17.15 -3.30
N GLY A 23 -9.34 17.95 -4.07
CA GLY A 23 -9.40 17.81 -5.52
C GLY A 23 -9.06 19.11 -6.22
N ILE A 24 -8.22 19.01 -7.25
CA ILE A 24 -7.95 20.12 -8.18
C ILE A 24 -8.78 19.88 -9.42
N TRP A 25 -9.73 20.76 -9.65
CA TRP A 25 -10.76 20.63 -10.66
C TRP A 25 -10.64 21.71 -11.74
N PRO A 26 -10.96 21.39 -13.00
CA PRO A 26 -11.21 22.44 -14.00
C PRO A 26 -12.26 23.43 -13.50
N LEU A 27 -12.05 24.73 -13.73
CA LEU A 27 -12.87 25.80 -13.17
C LEU A 27 -14.39 25.62 -13.43
N HIS A 28 -14.76 25.18 -14.65
CA HIS A 28 -16.15 24.94 -15.03
C HIS A 28 -16.82 23.76 -14.30
N LEU A 29 -16.04 22.86 -13.66
CA LEU A 29 -16.53 21.75 -12.86
C LEU A 29 -16.42 22.00 -11.36
N ALA A 30 -15.52 22.88 -10.92
CA ALA A 30 -15.23 23.11 -9.50
C ALA A 30 -16.49 23.49 -8.69
N GLU A 31 -17.32 24.39 -9.19
CA GLU A 31 -18.55 24.80 -8.53
C GLU A 31 -19.54 23.63 -8.40
N LYS A 32 -19.68 22.83 -9.45
CA LYS A 32 -20.55 21.62 -9.45
C LYS A 32 -20.06 20.58 -8.47
N ALA A 33 -18.74 20.33 -8.44
CA ALA A 33 -18.11 19.45 -7.48
C ALA A 33 -18.32 19.90 -6.03
N THR A 34 -18.21 21.21 -5.76
CA THR A 34 -18.49 21.81 -4.46
C THR A 34 -19.93 21.57 -4.03
N ARG A 35 -20.90 21.83 -4.90
CA ARG A 35 -22.32 21.59 -4.62
C ARG A 35 -22.61 20.11 -4.32
N LEU A 36 -22.01 19.20 -5.10
CA LEU A 36 -22.16 17.77 -4.88
C LEU A 36 -21.57 17.38 -3.51
N ASN A 37 -20.39 17.89 -3.19
CA ASN A 37 -19.71 17.61 -1.92
C ASN A 37 -20.53 18.09 -0.70
N ILE A 38 -21.09 19.32 -0.76
CA ILE A 38 -21.95 19.86 0.30
C ILE A 38 -23.15 18.93 0.56
N ASN A 39 -23.77 18.40 -0.50
CA ASN A 39 -24.96 17.55 -0.37
C ASN A 39 -24.65 16.07 -0.04
N SER A 40 -23.41 15.61 -0.23
CA SER A 40 -23.02 14.21 0.05
C SER A 40 -22.31 14.04 1.39
N VAL A 41 -21.40 14.95 1.75
CA VAL A 41 -20.57 14.84 2.95
C VAL A 41 -20.56 16.09 3.84
N SER A 42 -21.35 17.12 3.48
CA SER A 42 -21.44 18.42 4.14
C SER A 42 -20.14 19.21 4.04
N CYS A 43 -19.24 19.09 5.02
CA CYS A 43 -17.92 19.72 4.98
C CYS A 43 -16.90 18.90 5.76
N THR A 44 -15.63 19.09 5.43
CA THR A 44 -14.52 18.57 6.22
C THR A 44 -14.45 19.32 7.56
N ASN A 45 -14.16 18.59 8.64
CA ASN A 45 -13.99 19.15 9.97
C ASN A 45 -12.99 20.32 9.97
N ALA A 46 -13.35 21.46 10.57
CA ALA A 46 -12.55 22.69 10.56
C ALA A 46 -11.17 22.49 11.20
N ALA A 47 -11.08 21.80 12.35
CA ALA A 47 -9.82 21.52 13.00
C ALA A 47 -8.87 20.70 12.09
N THR A 48 -9.44 19.76 11.32
CA THR A 48 -8.70 18.96 10.33
C THR A 48 -8.15 19.83 9.19
N GLN A 49 -8.90 20.83 8.73
CA GLN A 49 -8.42 21.76 7.69
C GLN A 49 -7.21 22.56 8.17
N TYR A 50 -7.23 23.07 9.39
CA TYR A 50 -6.06 23.76 9.99
C TYR A 50 -4.88 22.82 10.18
N ALA A 51 -5.12 21.57 10.60
CA ALA A 51 -4.07 20.56 10.69
C ALA A 51 -3.43 20.25 9.33
N ALA A 52 -4.23 20.22 8.27
CA ALA A 52 -3.74 20.01 6.89
C ALA A 52 -2.86 21.17 6.41
N ILE A 53 -3.24 22.42 6.71
CA ILE A 53 -2.40 23.60 6.43
C ILE A 53 -1.08 23.49 7.18
N ALA A 54 -1.13 23.22 8.48
CA ALA A 54 0.08 23.05 9.29
C ALA A 54 1.00 21.93 8.78
N ALA A 55 0.42 20.84 8.25
CA ALA A 55 1.19 19.76 7.65
C ALA A 55 1.92 20.18 6.36
N LEU A 56 1.31 21.05 5.54
CA LEU A 56 1.92 21.56 4.31
C LEU A 56 2.97 22.63 4.57
N ASP A 57 2.66 23.59 5.45
CA ASP A 57 3.48 24.76 5.69
C ASP A 57 4.56 24.52 6.75
N GLY A 58 4.40 23.48 7.57
CA GLY A 58 5.30 23.13 8.66
C GLY A 58 6.58 22.42 8.22
N PRO A 59 7.50 22.12 9.16
CA PRO A 59 8.72 21.37 8.87
C PRO A 59 8.44 19.99 8.28
N GLN A 60 9.19 19.63 7.23
CA GLN A 60 9.01 18.35 6.51
C GLN A 60 9.93 17.23 7.00
N ASP A 61 10.77 17.46 8.02
CA ASP A 61 11.77 16.50 8.49
C ASP A 61 11.16 15.16 8.88
N GLN A 62 10.00 15.16 9.53
CA GLN A 62 9.30 13.93 9.94
C GLN A 62 8.81 13.13 8.72
N VAL A 63 8.33 13.81 7.69
CA VAL A 63 7.92 13.18 6.42
C VAL A 63 9.13 12.53 5.74
N ILE A 64 10.24 13.27 5.66
CA ILE A 64 11.50 12.77 5.06
C ILE A 64 12.00 11.55 5.84
N ASN A 65 12.00 11.59 7.16
CA ASN A 65 12.40 10.49 8.02
C ASN A 65 11.52 9.25 7.79
N MET A 66 10.21 9.43 7.74
CA MET A 66 9.26 8.35 7.46
C MET A 66 9.50 7.73 6.07
N ILE A 67 9.69 8.54 5.04
CA ILE A 67 10.00 8.07 3.68
C ILE A 67 11.29 7.25 3.66
N ASN A 68 12.33 7.68 4.40
CA ASN A 68 13.58 6.95 4.48
C ASN A 68 13.42 5.59 5.16
N GLN A 69 12.57 5.49 6.19
CA GLN A 69 12.22 4.19 6.80
C GLN A 69 11.46 3.30 5.80
N PHE A 70 10.49 3.84 5.07
CA PHE A 70 9.78 3.08 4.04
C PHE A 70 10.70 2.62 2.91
N LYS A 71 11.69 3.41 2.50
CA LYS A 71 12.71 2.99 1.53
C LYS A 71 13.50 1.77 2.01
N LYS A 72 13.93 1.74 3.28
CA LYS A 72 14.62 0.60 3.88
C LYS A 72 13.75 -0.65 3.86
N ARG A 73 12.50 -0.55 4.35
CA ARG A 73 11.54 -1.65 4.39
C ARG A 73 11.17 -2.16 2.99
N ARG A 74 11.03 -1.26 2.03
CA ARG A 74 10.83 -1.60 0.61
C ARG A 74 11.96 -2.45 0.06
N ASN A 75 13.20 -2.00 0.26
CA ASN A 75 14.36 -2.72 -0.22
C ASN A 75 14.45 -4.10 0.43
N LEU A 76 14.26 -4.17 1.74
CA LEU A 76 14.26 -5.41 2.52
C LEU A 76 13.21 -6.42 2.01
N ILE A 77 11.95 -5.98 1.85
CA ILE A 77 10.88 -6.90 1.44
C ILE A 77 11.09 -7.42 0.02
N VAL A 78 11.56 -6.57 -0.91
CA VAL A 78 11.83 -6.98 -2.29
C VAL A 78 13.01 -7.94 -2.37
N GLU A 79 14.12 -7.62 -1.70
CA GLU A 79 15.32 -8.48 -1.64
C GLU A 79 14.96 -9.85 -1.11
N LYS A 80 14.33 -9.93 0.06
CA LYS A 80 13.96 -11.20 0.68
C LYS A 80 12.92 -11.98 -0.12
N THR A 81 11.93 -11.31 -0.68
CA THR A 81 10.93 -11.98 -1.54
C THR A 81 11.61 -12.67 -2.73
N ASN A 82 12.61 -12.04 -3.32
CA ASN A 82 13.34 -12.61 -4.46
C ASN A 82 14.26 -13.79 -4.10
N LEU A 83 14.47 -14.04 -2.81
CA LEU A 83 15.18 -15.24 -2.32
C LEU A 83 14.23 -16.43 -2.09
N ILE A 84 12.91 -16.20 -2.06
CA ILE A 84 11.93 -17.26 -1.83
C ILE A 84 11.74 -18.07 -3.12
N PRO A 85 11.94 -19.40 -3.10
CA PRO A 85 11.67 -20.25 -4.25
C PRO A 85 10.24 -20.03 -4.79
N GLY A 86 10.11 -19.92 -6.10
CA GLY A 86 8.82 -19.74 -6.76
C GLY A 86 8.25 -18.32 -6.73
N MET A 87 8.89 -17.37 -6.05
CA MET A 87 8.44 -15.99 -5.95
C MET A 87 9.38 -15.00 -6.63
N SER A 88 8.86 -13.88 -7.09
CA SER A 88 9.68 -12.76 -7.58
C SER A 88 8.94 -11.44 -7.44
N SER A 89 9.65 -10.39 -7.07
CA SER A 89 9.10 -9.03 -6.90
C SER A 89 9.95 -8.00 -7.61
N GLN A 90 9.29 -7.10 -8.34
CA GLN A 90 9.94 -5.91 -8.86
C GLN A 90 10.00 -4.83 -7.77
N MET A 91 10.99 -3.93 -7.89
CA MET A 91 11.14 -2.80 -6.98
C MET A 91 10.03 -1.76 -7.23
N PRO A 92 9.08 -1.56 -6.30
CA PRO A 92 8.06 -0.55 -6.46
C PRO A 92 8.66 0.86 -6.34
N GLN A 93 8.16 1.78 -7.16
CA GLN A 93 8.63 3.18 -7.16
C GLN A 93 7.83 4.08 -6.23
N GLY A 94 6.71 3.60 -5.70
CA GLY A 94 5.84 4.34 -4.78
C GLY A 94 4.98 3.43 -3.92
N ALA A 95 4.08 4.02 -3.14
CA ALA A 95 3.21 3.37 -2.16
C ALA A 95 4.02 2.66 -1.04
N PHE A 96 3.38 1.76 -0.31
CA PHE A 96 3.99 0.87 0.69
C PHE A 96 3.54 -0.59 0.47
N TYR A 97 3.33 -0.94 -0.81
CA TYR A 97 2.94 -2.28 -1.25
C TYR A 97 3.92 -2.81 -2.28
N THR A 98 4.10 -4.12 -2.28
CA THR A 98 4.68 -4.86 -3.39
C THR A 98 3.71 -5.97 -3.84
N MET A 99 3.82 -6.38 -5.10
CA MET A 99 2.97 -7.40 -5.72
C MET A 99 3.85 -8.54 -6.26
N PRO A 100 4.37 -9.42 -5.39
CA PRO A 100 5.13 -10.57 -5.83
C PRO A 100 4.36 -11.45 -6.81
N ASN A 101 5.05 -11.88 -7.86
CA ASN A 101 4.62 -12.92 -8.76
C ASN A 101 4.83 -14.28 -8.07
N ILE A 102 3.79 -15.12 -8.05
CA ILE A 102 3.78 -16.43 -7.40
C ILE A 102 3.50 -17.57 -8.39
N LYS A 103 3.48 -17.31 -9.70
CA LYS A 103 3.06 -18.29 -10.72
C LYS A 103 3.89 -19.58 -10.70
N LYS A 104 5.16 -19.50 -10.32
CA LYS A 104 6.02 -20.67 -10.24
C LYS A 104 5.70 -21.58 -9.04
N THR A 105 4.99 -21.09 -8.03
CA THR A 105 4.54 -21.91 -6.90
C THR A 105 3.40 -22.86 -7.29
N LYS A 106 2.78 -22.64 -8.46
CA LYS A 106 1.60 -23.35 -8.97
C LYS A 106 0.32 -23.14 -8.14
N LEU A 107 0.36 -22.27 -7.14
CA LEU A 107 -0.83 -21.87 -6.39
C LEU A 107 -1.51 -20.69 -7.07
N THR A 108 -2.83 -20.68 -7.00
CA THR A 108 -3.63 -19.49 -7.34
C THR A 108 -3.41 -18.39 -6.30
N SER A 109 -3.72 -17.14 -6.66
CA SER A 109 -3.61 -16.01 -5.72
C SER A 109 -4.43 -16.22 -4.45
N ARG A 110 -5.61 -16.86 -4.57
CA ARG A 110 -6.48 -17.14 -3.43
C ARG A 110 -5.96 -18.27 -2.55
N GLU A 111 -5.46 -19.34 -3.14
CA GLU A 111 -4.83 -20.43 -2.39
C GLU A 111 -3.61 -19.92 -1.62
N MET A 112 -2.78 -19.08 -2.23
CA MET A 112 -1.62 -18.47 -1.57
C MET A 112 -2.06 -17.60 -0.39
N GLU A 113 -3.07 -16.73 -0.56
CA GLU A 113 -3.60 -15.89 0.52
C GLU A 113 -4.08 -16.74 1.69
N THR A 114 -4.86 -17.81 1.41
CA THR A 114 -5.38 -18.72 2.43
C THR A 114 -4.26 -19.44 3.15
N LEU A 115 -3.30 -20.00 2.41
CA LEU A 115 -2.15 -20.70 2.98
C LEU A 115 -1.33 -19.80 3.91
N LEU A 116 -0.99 -18.59 3.44
CA LEU A 116 -0.20 -17.66 4.25
C LEU A 116 -0.94 -17.25 5.54
N LEU A 117 -2.26 -17.09 5.48
CA LEU A 117 -3.07 -16.74 6.65
C LEU A 117 -3.24 -17.95 7.61
N GLU A 118 -3.64 -19.10 7.09
CA GLU A 118 -4.05 -20.23 7.92
C GLU A 118 -2.84 -21.00 8.47
N GLU A 119 -1.81 -21.21 7.66
CA GLU A 119 -0.64 -22.01 8.08
C GLU A 119 0.43 -21.12 8.74
N LEU A 120 0.76 -19.96 8.14
CA LEU A 120 1.87 -19.13 8.57
C LEU A 120 1.45 -17.91 9.41
N LYS A 121 0.13 -17.65 9.55
CA LYS A 121 -0.44 -16.50 10.27
C LYS A 121 0.01 -15.15 9.70
N ILE A 122 0.24 -15.10 8.39
CA ILE A 122 0.66 -13.90 7.66
C ILE A 122 -0.51 -13.38 6.83
N ALA A 123 -1.03 -12.20 7.21
CA ALA A 123 -2.11 -11.55 6.47
C ALA A 123 -1.60 -10.88 5.20
N THR A 124 -2.15 -11.27 4.07
CA THR A 124 -1.84 -10.74 2.73
C THR A 124 -3.14 -10.50 1.96
N VAL A 125 -3.07 -10.08 0.71
CA VAL A 125 -4.26 -9.95 -0.13
C VAL A 125 -4.01 -10.57 -1.50
N ALA A 126 -4.88 -11.47 -1.92
CA ALA A 126 -4.82 -12.08 -3.24
C ALA A 126 -4.87 -11.00 -4.33
N GLY A 127 -4.03 -11.13 -5.36
CA GLY A 127 -3.99 -10.18 -6.47
C GLY A 127 -5.34 -10.05 -7.19
N THR A 128 -6.10 -11.14 -7.27
CA THR A 128 -7.47 -11.16 -7.85
C THR A 128 -8.46 -10.24 -7.13
N SER A 129 -8.20 -9.83 -5.88
CA SER A 129 -9.00 -8.80 -5.19
C SER A 129 -8.89 -7.42 -5.84
N PHE A 130 -7.93 -7.22 -6.76
CA PHE A 130 -7.71 -5.99 -7.53
C PHE A 130 -8.06 -6.13 -9.02
N GLY A 131 -8.71 -7.21 -9.40
CA GLY A 131 -9.14 -7.51 -10.76
C GLY A 131 -8.54 -8.82 -11.30
N GLU A 132 -9.09 -9.29 -12.43
CA GLU A 132 -8.72 -10.59 -13.02
C GLU A 132 -7.23 -10.72 -13.40
N TYR A 133 -6.62 -9.60 -13.83
CA TYR A 133 -5.20 -9.57 -14.17
C TYR A 133 -4.26 -9.70 -12.97
N GLY A 134 -4.81 -9.65 -11.75
CA GLY A 134 -4.06 -9.91 -10.51
C GLY A 134 -3.81 -11.39 -10.21
N GLU A 135 -4.32 -12.33 -11.05
CA GLU A 135 -4.07 -13.75 -10.85
C GLU A 135 -2.59 -14.10 -11.03
N GLY A 136 -2.07 -14.91 -10.10
CA GLY A 136 -0.66 -15.25 -10.01
C GLY A 136 0.19 -14.19 -9.28
N TYR A 137 -0.46 -13.29 -8.55
CA TYR A 137 0.17 -12.29 -7.69
C TYR A 137 -0.45 -12.28 -6.29
N ILE A 138 0.36 -11.87 -5.31
CA ILE A 138 -0.07 -11.63 -3.93
C ILE A 138 0.38 -10.22 -3.50
N ARG A 139 -0.45 -9.44 -2.79
CA ARG A 139 -0.06 -8.14 -2.29
C ARG A 139 0.51 -8.23 -0.89
N PHE A 140 1.74 -7.77 -0.70
CA PHE A 140 2.35 -7.52 0.59
C PHE A 140 2.33 -6.03 0.93
N SER A 141 2.15 -5.71 2.22
CA SER A 141 2.35 -4.36 2.74
C SER A 141 3.66 -4.32 3.54
N TYR A 142 4.50 -3.33 3.27
CA TYR A 142 5.68 -3.07 4.09
C TYR A 142 5.50 -1.92 5.09
N ALA A 143 4.25 -1.54 5.36
CA ALA A 143 3.90 -0.64 6.46
C ALA A 143 3.92 -1.38 7.81
N ASN A 144 5.07 -1.98 8.15
CA ASN A 144 5.29 -2.77 9.35
C ASN A 144 6.75 -2.60 9.82
N SER A 145 7.13 -3.14 10.97
CA SER A 145 8.52 -3.14 11.42
C SER A 145 9.41 -4.00 10.52
N GLU A 146 10.71 -3.67 10.45
CA GLU A 146 11.69 -4.51 9.73
C GLU A 146 11.78 -5.92 10.34
N ALA A 147 11.63 -6.05 11.65
CA ALA A 147 11.61 -7.34 12.35
C ALA A 147 10.44 -8.20 11.84
N ASN A 148 9.22 -7.69 11.87
CA ASN A 148 8.04 -8.43 11.41
C ASN A 148 8.12 -8.81 9.92
N ILE A 149 8.67 -7.91 9.08
CA ILE A 149 8.91 -8.21 7.65
C ILE A 149 9.92 -9.36 7.51
N ASN A 150 11.02 -9.32 8.26
CA ASN A 150 12.02 -10.38 8.26
C ASN A 150 11.44 -11.72 8.70
N ASP A 151 10.72 -11.73 9.82
CA ASP A 151 10.15 -12.95 10.40
C ASP A 151 9.13 -13.58 9.44
N ALA A 152 8.23 -12.77 8.89
CA ALA A 152 7.24 -13.26 7.92
C ALA A 152 7.89 -13.85 6.66
N LEU A 153 8.88 -13.18 6.08
CA LEU A 153 9.52 -13.66 4.86
C LEU A 153 10.44 -14.87 5.11
N ASN A 154 11.03 -15.00 6.31
CA ASN A 154 11.76 -16.21 6.70
C ASN A 154 10.82 -17.41 6.80
N LEU A 155 9.64 -17.25 7.44
CA LEU A 155 8.64 -18.32 7.51
C LEU A 155 8.16 -18.75 6.13
N ILE A 156 7.90 -17.80 5.22
CA ILE A 156 7.51 -18.12 3.85
C ILE A 156 8.64 -18.86 3.13
N HIS A 157 9.87 -18.42 3.30
CA HIS A 157 11.03 -19.06 2.68
C HIS A 157 11.20 -20.51 3.16
N GLU A 158 11.14 -20.75 4.46
CA GLU A 158 11.22 -22.11 5.05
C GLU A 158 10.10 -23.01 4.52
N TYR A 159 8.88 -22.47 4.47
CA TYR A 159 7.75 -23.21 3.92
C TYR A 159 7.95 -23.54 2.43
N ALA A 160 8.42 -22.57 1.64
CA ALA A 160 8.68 -22.75 0.21
C ALA A 160 9.72 -23.82 -0.07
N VAL A 161 10.82 -23.86 0.72
CA VAL A 161 11.86 -24.89 0.63
C VAL A 161 11.30 -26.26 0.97
N ASN A 162 10.57 -26.38 2.08
CA ASN A 162 10.01 -27.66 2.57
C ASN A 162 8.95 -28.23 1.63
N ASN A 163 8.27 -27.38 0.86
CA ASN A 163 7.20 -27.77 -0.08
C ASN A 163 7.63 -27.70 -1.55
N ASN A 164 8.92 -27.55 -1.83
CA ASN A 164 9.51 -27.56 -3.18
C ASN A 164 8.85 -26.54 -4.12
N TRP A 165 8.65 -25.30 -3.67
CA TRP A 165 8.18 -24.22 -4.54
C TRP A 165 9.28 -23.82 -5.55
N GLY A 166 8.94 -23.74 -6.85
CA GLY A 166 9.85 -23.28 -7.92
C GLY A 166 10.36 -24.35 -8.85
#